data_4556c396a9249af19a2896d80c833df9
#
_entry.id   4556c396a9249af19a2896d80c833df9
#
_cell.length_a   1.000
_cell.length_b   1.000
_cell.length_c   1.000
_cell.angle_alpha   90.00
_cell.angle_beta   90.00
_cell.angle_gamma   90.00
#
_symmetry.space_group_name_H-M   'P 1'
#
loop_
_entity.id
_entity.type
_entity.pdbx_description
1 polymer ?
#
loop_
_entity_poly.entity_id
_entity_poly.type
_entity_poly.pdbx_seq_one_letter_code
_entity_poly.pdbx_strand_id
1 'polypeptide(L)'
;MVIQAAVGFSIGLLSLHYWSYVPATHELTIITLLGGGVALFLRYYLCHYALANVLIWALAGGLFVYISTSNYIYTVKQIPPMGANITIVGIVDSIQNVNIPSDNFDFIIKEWRGQPETSIREMKVRFYWDKANTLKQGEVLQLQAMLRRPYGRVNQAGYDAEKWYVGHGFHGRGHLLSVIPAASSALQGTVSIRQRFFDTVVEQVIDSQHHGLLLALSFGVKDALTADDWLWLRDSGLAHLMAISGLHIGLAVALGWWGGLRLRGALPEALI
;
A
#
# COMPACT_ATOMS: atom_id res chain seq x y z
N MET A 1 2.28 -20.07 -22.98
CA MET A 1 1.47 -18.85 -22.87
C MET A 1 1.63 -18.15 -21.51
N VAL A 2 1.40 -18.83 -20.36
CA VAL A 2 1.51 -18.21 -19.03
C VAL A 2 2.91 -17.64 -18.73
N ILE A 3 3.98 -18.38 -19.02
CA ILE A 3 5.36 -17.93 -18.81
C ILE A 3 5.68 -16.67 -19.64
N GLN A 4 5.24 -16.65 -20.89
CA GLN A 4 5.45 -15.50 -21.79
C GLN A 4 4.71 -14.25 -21.28
N ALA A 5 3.48 -14.44 -20.75
CA ALA A 5 2.73 -13.37 -20.13
C ALA A 5 3.42 -12.83 -18.87
N ALA A 6 3.88 -13.71 -18.00
CA ALA A 6 4.60 -13.31 -16.78
C ALA A 6 5.90 -12.56 -17.10
N VAL A 7 6.71 -13.09 -18.01
CA VAL A 7 7.97 -12.45 -18.44
C VAL A 7 7.70 -11.10 -19.10
N GLY A 8 6.77 -11.04 -20.05
CA GLY A 8 6.43 -9.79 -20.72
C GLY A 8 5.93 -8.74 -19.76
N PHE A 9 4.98 -9.07 -18.90
CA PHE A 9 4.43 -8.15 -17.91
C PHE A 9 5.50 -7.63 -16.94
N SER A 10 6.41 -8.50 -16.49
CA SER A 10 7.53 -8.11 -15.63
C SER A 10 8.48 -7.13 -16.33
N ILE A 11 8.77 -7.34 -17.62
CA ILE A 11 9.58 -6.40 -18.43
C ILE A 11 8.88 -5.04 -18.49
N GLY A 12 7.57 -5.00 -18.71
CA GLY A 12 6.79 -3.77 -18.71
C GLY A 12 6.84 -3.05 -17.36
N LEU A 13 6.71 -3.76 -16.25
CA LEU A 13 6.85 -3.19 -14.91
C LEU A 13 8.24 -2.59 -14.67
N LEU A 14 9.30 -3.29 -15.08
CA LEU A 14 10.68 -2.86 -14.90
C LEU A 14 11.05 -1.68 -15.80
N SER A 15 10.31 -1.44 -16.88
CA SER A 15 10.57 -0.33 -17.81
C SER A 15 10.56 1.04 -17.12
N LEU A 16 9.77 1.20 -16.03
CA LEU A 16 9.77 2.43 -15.21
C LEU A 16 11.15 2.82 -14.67
N HIS A 17 12.00 1.86 -14.38
CA HIS A 17 13.33 2.14 -13.83
C HIS A 17 14.17 3.01 -14.78
N TYR A 18 13.87 2.96 -16.07
CA TYR A 18 14.57 3.70 -17.12
C TYR A 18 13.88 5.02 -17.51
N TRP A 19 12.70 5.30 -16.94
CA TRP A 19 11.99 6.54 -17.27
C TRP A 19 12.43 7.66 -16.35
N SER A 20 13.08 8.67 -16.92
CA SER A 20 13.48 9.89 -16.19
C SER A 20 12.29 10.83 -15.94
N TYR A 21 11.16 10.62 -16.62
CA TYR A 21 9.93 11.40 -16.48
C TYR A 21 8.70 10.53 -16.78
N VAL A 22 7.52 10.96 -16.35
CA VAL A 22 6.26 10.30 -16.74
C VAL A 22 5.87 10.80 -18.13
N PRO A 23 5.77 9.92 -19.14
CA PRO A 23 5.45 10.33 -20.50
C PRO A 23 4.11 11.07 -20.58
N ALA A 24 3.99 12.00 -21.51
CA ALA A 24 2.71 12.62 -21.81
C ALA A 24 1.77 11.60 -22.50
N THR A 25 0.46 11.83 -22.39
CA THR A 25 -0.55 10.91 -22.95
C THR A 25 -0.37 10.62 -24.43
N HIS A 26 0.04 11.61 -25.23
CA HIS A 26 0.32 11.45 -26.67
C HIS A 26 1.55 10.57 -26.92
N GLU A 27 2.63 10.70 -26.14
CA GLU A 27 3.82 9.87 -26.24
C GLU A 27 3.49 8.41 -25.93
N LEU A 28 2.70 8.17 -24.86
CA LEU A 28 2.24 6.84 -24.52
C LEU A 28 1.37 6.23 -25.64
N THR A 29 0.49 7.02 -26.25
CA THR A 29 -0.34 6.56 -27.36
C THR A 29 0.53 6.12 -28.53
N ILE A 30 1.56 6.89 -28.89
CA ILE A 30 2.50 6.55 -29.95
C ILE A 30 3.24 5.25 -29.61
N ILE A 31 3.78 5.12 -28.40
CA ILE A 31 4.50 3.91 -27.95
C ILE A 31 3.59 2.69 -28.05
N THR A 32 2.34 2.81 -27.59
CA THR A 32 1.36 1.71 -27.59
C THR A 32 0.97 1.31 -29.02
N LEU A 33 0.75 2.27 -29.92
CA LEU A 33 0.42 2.01 -31.33
C LEU A 33 1.58 1.36 -32.07
N LEU A 34 2.79 1.89 -31.91
CA LEU A 34 3.98 1.32 -32.57
C LEU A 34 4.29 -0.08 -32.05
N GLY A 35 4.29 -0.27 -30.73
CA GLY A 35 4.54 -1.58 -30.12
C GLY A 35 3.45 -2.61 -30.45
N GLY A 36 2.19 -2.20 -30.49
CA GLY A 36 1.07 -3.03 -30.94
C GLY A 36 1.19 -3.42 -32.42
N GLY A 37 1.59 -2.47 -33.27
CA GLY A 37 1.86 -2.74 -34.68
C GLY A 37 2.99 -3.76 -34.89
N VAL A 38 4.09 -3.61 -34.14
CA VAL A 38 5.21 -4.58 -34.18
C VAL A 38 4.75 -5.96 -33.70
N ALA A 39 3.97 -6.02 -32.62
CA ALA A 39 3.45 -7.29 -32.10
C ALA A 39 2.55 -8.00 -33.12
N LEU A 40 1.67 -7.26 -33.82
CA LEU A 40 0.83 -7.79 -34.88
C LEU A 40 1.66 -8.27 -36.05
N PHE A 41 2.67 -7.50 -36.50
CA PHE A 41 3.59 -7.87 -37.55
C PHE A 41 4.33 -9.19 -37.22
N LEU A 42 4.90 -9.30 -36.02
CA LEU A 42 5.56 -10.52 -35.56
C LEU A 42 4.61 -11.72 -35.55
N ARG A 43 3.36 -11.51 -35.18
CA ARG A 43 2.35 -12.56 -35.08
C ARG A 43 1.91 -13.07 -36.44
N TYR A 44 1.61 -12.17 -37.40
CA TYR A 44 0.96 -12.53 -38.64
C TYR A 44 1.95 -12.75 -39.81
N TYR A 45 3.05 -12.00 -39.88
CA TYR A 45 3.99 -12.09 -40.97
C TYR A 45 5.21 -12.97 -40.70
N LEU A 46 5.73 -12.94 -39.48
CA LEU A 46 6.90 -13.72 -39.08
C LEU A 46 6.55 -14.99 -38.28
N CYS A 47 5.30 -15.25 -38.01
CA CYS A 47 4.83 -16.39 -37.20
C CYS A 47 5.51 -16.54 -35.81
N HIS A 48 6.06 -15.44 -35.28
CA HIS A 48 6.72 -15.43 -33.96
C HIS A 48 5.74 -15.19 -32.82
N TYR A 49 4.82 -16.11 -32.60
CA TYR A 49 3.78 -16.01 -31.58
C TYR A 49 4.31 -15.79 -30.15
N ALA A 50 5.46 -16.41 -29.84
CA ALA A 50 6.05 -16.28 -28.50
C ALA A 50 6.52 -14.85 -28.23
N LEU A 51 7.25 -14.25 -29.17
CA LEU A 51 7.75 -12.87 -29.07
C LEU A 51 6.60 -11.85 -29.10
N ALA A 52 5.60 -12.07 -29.95
CA ALA A 52 4.42 -11.21 -30.02
C ALA A 52 3.67 -11.21 -28.68
N ASN A 53 3.49 -12.37 -28.05
CA ASN A 53 2.86 -12.47 -26.73
C ASN A 53 3.67 -11.76 -25.63
N VAL A 54 4.99 -11.92 -25.61
CA VAL A 54 5.86 -11.21 -24.66
C VAL A 54 5.72 -9.70 -24.83
N LEU A 55 5.72 -9.21 -26.07
CA LEU A 55 5.61 -7.77 -26.35
C LEU A 55 4.23 -7.21 -25.92
N ILE A 56 3.13 -7.92 -26.21
CA ILE A 56 1.78 -7.52 -25.79
C ILE A 56 1.70 -7.38 -24.27
N TRP A 57 2.23 -8.36 -23.53
CA TRP A 57 2.22 -8.33 -22.09
C TRP A 57 3.18 -7.28 -21.50
N ALA A 58 4.29 -6.98 -22.19
CA ALA A 58 5.19 -5.88 -21.81
C ALA A 58 4.50 -4.51 -21.96
N LEU A 59 3.77 -4.31 -23.06
CA LEU A 59 2.95 -3.11 -23.23
C LEU A 59 1.86 -2.99 -22.15
N ALA A 60 1.18 -4.10 -21.83
CA ALA A 60 0.17 -4.12 -20.77
C ALA A 60 0.77 -3.78 -19.40
N GLY A 61 1.95 -4.33 -19.07
CA GLY A 61 2.68 -4.00 -17.85
C GLY A 61 3.10 -2.53 -17.79
N GLY A 62 3.65 -2.01 -18.87
CA GLY A 62 4.03 -0.58 -18.97
C GLY A 62 2.82 0.36 -18.84
N LEU A 63 1.70 0.02 -19.48
CA LEU A 63 0.46 0.78 -19.37
C LEU A 63 -0.11 0.76 -17.96
N PHE A 64 -0.12 -0.40 -17.31
CA PHE A 64 -0.55 -0.53 -15.92
C PHE A 64 0.25 0.38 -14.99
N VAL A 65 1.56 0.37 -15.13
CA VAL A 65 2.45 1.21 -14.36
C VAL A 65 2.20 2.70 -14.64
N TYR A 66 2.08 3.07 -15.92
CA TYR A 66 1.78 4.46 -16.31
C TYR A 66 0.48 4.96 -15.65
N ILE A 67 -0.60 4.19 -15.74
CA ILE A 67 -1.88 4.54 -15.14
C ILE A 67 -1.75 4.68 -13.63
N SER A 68 -1.08 3.73 -12.97
CA SER A 68 -0.88 3.73 -11.51
C SER A 68 -0.08 4.95 -11.06
N THR A 69 1.04 5.25 -11.74
CA THR A 69 1.90 6.39 -11.44
C THR A 69 1.21 7.72 -11.70
N SER A 70 0.51 7.84 -12.83
CA SER A 70 -0.24 9.06 -13.18
C SER A 70 -1.35 9.34 -12.17
N ASN A 71 -2.08 8.30 -11.75
CA ASN A 71 -3.11 8.41 -10.72
C ASN A 71 -2.51 8.84 -9.38
N TYR A 72 -1.38 8.26 -8.99
CA TYR A 72 -0.68 8.65 -7.76
C TYR A 72 -0.25 10.12 -7.81
N ILE A 73 0.43 10.55 -8.87
CA ILE A 73 0.89 11.92 -9.05
C ILE A 73 -0.28 12.90 -9.07
N TYR A 74 -1.37 12.56 -9.77
CA TYR A 74 -2.58 13.37 -9.79
C TYR A 74 -3.15 13.59 -8.39
N THR A 75 -3.23 12.52 -7.60
CA THR A 75 -3.73 12.57 -6.21
C THR A 75 -2.81 13.41 -5.32
N VAL A 76 -1.49 13.22 -5.40
CA VAL A 76 -0.51 14.01 -4.63
C VAL A 76 -0.54 15.49 -5.02
N LYS A 77 -0.76 15.82 -6.30
CA LYS A 77 -0.85 17.22 -6.76
C LYS A 77 -2.04 17.99 -6.17
N GLN A 78 -3.08 17.29 -5.71
CA GLN A 78 -4.21 17.95 -5.02
C GLN A 78 -3.80 18.51 -3.65
N ILE A 79 -2.74 17.97 -3.03
CA ILE A 79 -2.21 18.45 -1.77
C ILE A 79 -1.34 19.71 -2.04
N PRO A 80 -1.58 20.83 -1.33
CA PRO A 80 -0.75 22.03 -1.48
C PRO A 80 0.73 21.76 -1.17
N PRO A 81 1.68 22.27 -1.97
CA PRO A 81 3.11 21.99 -1.79
C PRO A 81 3.67 22.49 -0.46
N MET A 82 3.23 23.67 0.01
CA MET A 82 3.65 24.25 1.29
C MET A 82 2.85 23.71 2.49
N GLY A 83 1.88 22.85 2.24
CA GLY A 83 0.94 22.37 3.25
C GLY A 83 -0.21 23.33 3.48
N ALA A 84 -1.29 22.82 4.03
CA ALA A 84 -2.46 23.59 4.41
C ALA A 84 -3.12 22.99 5.64
N ASN A 85 -3.75 23.86 6.43
CA ASN A 85 -4.68 23.43 7.47
C ASN A 85 -6.01 23.08 6.80
N ILE A 86 -6.45 21.86 6.96
CA ILE A 86 -7.60 21.31 6.27
C ILE A 86 -8.52 20.61 7.25
N THR A 87 -9.80 20.60 6.92
CA THR A 87 -10.78 19.76 7.60
C THR A 87 -11.16 18.60 6.67
N ILE A 88 -10.90 17.41 7.13
CA ILE A 88 -11.09 16.17 6.37
C ILE A 88 -11.96 15.19 7.13
N VAL A 89 -12.67 14.35 6.40
CA VAL A 89 -13.40 13.20 6.95
C VAL A 89 -12.86 11.94 6.32
N GLY A 90 -12.68 10.91 7.10
CA GLY A 90 -12.15 9.65 6.60
C GLY A 90 -12.12 8.55 7.65
N ILE A 91 -11.36 7.52 7.36
CA ILE A 91 -11.31 6.27 8.11
C ILE A 91 -9.88 6.03 8.61
N VAL A 92 -9.74 5.64 9.88
CA VAL A 92 -8.47 5.16 10.44
C VAL A 92 -8.11 3.81 9.82
N ASP A 93 -6.93 3.73 9.18
CA ASP A 93 -6.47 2.53 8.45
C ASP A 93 -5.46 1.69 9.24
N SER A 94 -4.73 2.29 10.18
CA SER A 94 -3.76 1.58 11.02
C SER A 94 -4.43 0.92 12.24
N ILE A 95 -3.88 -0.23 12.64
CA ILE A 95 -4.22 -0.84 13.92
C ILE A 95 -3.52 -0.05 15.03
N GLN A 96 -4.26 0.31 16.07
CA GLN A 96 -3.76 1.04 17.23
C GLN A 96 -4.27 0.40 18.51
N ASN A 97 -3.51 0.55 19.61
CA ASN A 97 -3.95 0.09 20.92
C ASN A 97 -3.38 1.01 22.00
N VAL A 98 -4.18 1.33 23.01
CA VAL A 98 -3.82 2.24 24.09
C VAL A 98 -2.60 1.77 24.90
N ASN A 99 -2.37 0.46 24.95
CA ASN A 99 -1.24 -0.15 25.66
C ASN A 99 0.07 -0.16 24.86
N ILE A 100 0.01 0.23 23.59
CA ILE A 100 1.17 0.25 22.67
C ILE A 100 1.45 1.69 22.29
N PRO A 101 2.61 2.25 22.66
CA PRO A 101 2.95 3.62 22.29
C PRO A 101 2.98 3.79 20.77
N SER A 102 2.29 4.78 20.27
CA SER A 102 2.36 5.19 18.86
C SER A 102 2.11 6.68 18.77
N ASP A 103 2.95 7.36 17.98
CA ASP A 103 2.88 8.79 17.72
C ASP A 103 2.33 9.08 16.31
N ASN A 104 1.93 8.05 15.58
CA ASN A 104 1.42 8.18 14.22
C ASN A 104 0.30 7.18 13.93
N PHE A 105 -0.54 7.54 12.94
CA PHE A 105 -1.58 6.66 12.43
C PHE A 105 -1.80 6.89 10.95
N ASP A 106 -2.27 5.85 10.26
CA ASP A 106 -2.62 5.91 8.86
C ASP A 106 -4.12 6.22 8.73
N PHE A 107 -4.45 7.09 7.79
CA PHE A 107 -5.80 7.59 7.59
C PHE A 107 -6.15 7.63 6.11
N ILE A 108 -7.33 7.15 5.75
CA ILE A 108 -7.87 7.22 4.40
C ILE A 108 -8.86 8.37 4.33
N ILE A 109 -8.48 9.45 3.64
CA ILE A 109 -9.35 10.60 3.43
C ILE A 109 -10.43 10.22 2.41
N LYS A 110 -11.70 10.41 2.80
CA LYS A 110 -12.87 10.21 1.94
C LYS A 110 -13.48 11.53 1.49
N GLU A 111 -13.45 12.54 2.35
CA GLU A 111 -13.99 13.87 2.08
C GLU A 111 -13.01 14.96 2.51
N TRP A 112 -12.94 16.01 1.74
CA TRP A 112 -12.15 17.20 2.03
C TRP A 112 -13.09 18.41 2.10
N ARG A 113 -13.41 18.88 3.29
CA ARG A 113 -14.33 19.98 3.48
C ARG A 113 -13.65 21.32 3.14
N GLY A 114 -14.37 22.16 2.37
CA GLY A 114 -13.90 23.50 1.99
C GLY A 114 -13.22 23.59 0.62
N GLN A 115 -13.17 22.49 -0.14
CA GLN A 115 -12.89 22.52 -1.57
C GLN A 115 -14.17 22.26 -2.38
N PRO A 116 -14.32 22.84 -3.59
CA PRO A 116 -15.42 22.48 -4.48
C PRO A 116 -15.36 20.98 -4.73
N GLU A 117 -16.54 20.37 -4.96
CA GLU A 117 -16.77 18.93 -5.17
C GLU A 117 -15.99 18.30 -6.33
N THR A 118 -14.72 18.57 -6.45
CA THR A 118 -13.83 17.74 -7.24
C THR A 118 -13.82 16.38 -6.56
N SER A 119 -14.24 15.36 -7.29
CA SER A 119 -14.21 13.97 -6.86
C SER A 119 -12.83 13.61 -6.26
N ILE A 120 -12.70 13.80 -4.96
CA ILE A 120 -11.47 13.50 -4.25
C ILE A 120 -11.33 11.98 -4.31
N ARG A 121 -10.31 11.51 -5.02
CA ARG A 121 -9.92 10.11 -4.94
C ARG A 121 -9.46 9.81 -3.52
N GLU A 122 -9.70 8.62 -3.06
CA GLU A 122 -9.23 8.16 -1.77
C GLU A 122 -7.73 8.43 -1.62
N MET A 123 -7.35 9.14 -0.56
CA MET A 123 -5.97 9.46 -0.25
C MET A 123 -5.56 8.78 1.04
N LYS A 124 -4.54 7.95 0.97
CA LYS A 124 -3.90 7.40 2.17
C LYS A 124 -2.84 8.37 2.66
N VAL A 125 -2.94 8.77 3.93
CA VAL A 125 -2.07 9.77 4.56
C VAL A 125 -1.61 9.27 5.90
N ARG A 126 -0.36 9.59 6.29
CA ARG A 126 0.15 9.35 7.64
C ARG A 126 0.11 10.63 8.44
N PHE A 127 -0.60 10.60 9.56
CA PHE A 127 -0.65 11.69 10.52
C PHE A 127 0.18 11.37 11.77
N TYR A 128 0.81 12.41 12.30
CA TYR A 128 1.51 12.38 13.58
C TYR A 128 0.64 13.03 14.65
N TRP A 129 0.46 12.34 15.77
CA TRP A 129 -0.32 12.78 16.91
C TRP A 129 0.08 12.00 18.16
N ASP A 130 0.29 12.69 19.28
CA ASP A 130 0.71 12.12 20.54
C ASP A 130 -0.29 11.14 21.18
N LYS A 131 -1.56 11.18 20.75
CA LYS A 131 -2.64 10.28 21.19
C LYS A 131 -3.09 9.30 20.09
N ALA A 132 -2.24 9.02 19.12
CA ALA A 132 -2.60 8.14 17.99
C ALA A 132 -3.04 6.75 18.47
N ASN A 133 -2.45 6.24 19.54
CA ASN A 133 -2.78 4.94 20.14
C ASN A 133 -4.20 4.81 20.70
N THR A 134 -4.94 5.91 20.88
CA THR A 134 -6.35 5.89 21.32
C THR A 134 -7.34 5.62 20.20
N LEU A 135 -6.91 5.73 18.94
CA LEU A 135 -7.76 5.53 17.77
C LEU A 135 -7.92 4.03 17.48
N LYS A 136 -9.00 3.67 16.79
CA LYS A 136 -9.27 2.28 16.39
C LYS A 136 -9.39 2.17 14.87
N GLN A 137 -8.81 1.13 14.28
CA GLN A 137 -8.94 0.87 12.85
C GLN A 137 -10.41 0.70 12.45
N GLY A 138 -10.84 1.43 11.43
CA GLY A 138 -12.21 1.43 10.95
C GLY A 138 -13.08 2.56 11.50
N GLU A 139 -12.60 3.32 12.49
CA GLU A 139 -13.32 4.50 12.98
C GLU A 139 -13.38 5.59 11.92
N VAL A 140 -14.54 6.20 11.78
CA VAL A 140 -14.74 7.39 10.94
C VAL A 140 -14.60 8.63 11.78
N LEU A 141 -13.65 9.47 11.40
CA LEU A 141 -13.34 10.69 12.14
C LEU A 141 -13.35 11.91 11.21
N GLN A 142 -13.76 13.04 11.76
CA GLN A 142 -13.52 14.35 11.20
C GLN A 142 -12.28 14.95 11.87
N LEU A 143 -11.27 15.29 11.07
CA LEU A 143 -9.99 15.77 11.55
C LEU A 143 -9.72 17.17 11.04
N GLN A 144 -9.14 18.00 11.90
CA GLN A 144 -8.46 19.22 11.48
C GLN A 144 -6.97 18.96 11.54
N ALA A 145 -6.31 19.04 10.40
CA ALA A 145 -4.92 18.63 10.28
C ALA A 145 -4.15 19.54 9.33
N MET A 146 -2.85 19.63 9.55
CA MET A 146 -1.91 20.23 8.61
C MET A 146 -1.41 19.12 7.68
N LEU A 147 -1.82 19.15 6.41
CA LEU A 147 -1.44 18.15 5.41
C LEU A 147 -0.38 18.72 4.47
N ARG A 148 0.63 17.91 4.15
CA ARG A 148 1.73 18.22 3.22
C ARG A 148 1.97 17.04 2.28
N ARG A 149 2.51 17.34 1.09
CA ARG A 149 3.01 16.29 0.19
C ARG A 149 4.12 15.48 0.84
N PRO A 150 4.32 14.20 0.44
CA PRO A 150 5.51 13.47 0.80
C PRO A 150 6.74 14.27 0.36
N TYR A 151 7.68 14.43 1.27
CA TYR A 151 8.91 15.16 1.02
C TYR A 151 10.05 14.48 1.75
N GLY A 152 11.11 14.18 1.05
CA GLY A 152 12.33 13.60 1.57
C GLY A 152 13.54 14.51 1.30
N ARG A 153 14.49 14.55 2.24
CA ARG A 153 15.82 15.12 1.95
C ARG A 153 16.61 14.05 1.22
N VAL A 154 17.08 14.37 0.02
CA VAL A 154 17.94 13.46 -0.76
C VAL A 154 19.35 13.54 -0.18
N ASN A 155 19.73 12.53 0.63
CA ASN A 155 21.10 12.31 1.06
C ASN A 155 21.63 11.06 0.35
N GLN A 156 22.85 11.12 -0.19
CA GLN A 156 23.45 10.02 -0.97
C GLN A 156 23.57 8.69 -0.19
N ALA A 157 23.61 8.75 1.14
CA ALA A 157 23.72 7.58 2.02
C ALA A 157 22.60 7.49 3.07
N GLY A 158 21.52 8.29 2.93
CA GLY A 158 20.46 8.40 3.93
C GLY A 158 19.18 7.68 3.54
N TYR A 159 18.28 7.61 4.51
CA TYR A 159 16.93 7.10 4.32
C TYR A 159 16.13 8.02 3.38
N ASP A 160 15.64 7.47 2.29
CA ASP A 160 14.78 8.16 1.34
C ASP A 160 13.31 8.05 1.78
N ALA A 161 12.87 9.07 2.53
CA ALA A 161 11.51 9.11 3.04
C ALA A 161 10.46 9.19 1.92
N GLU A 162 10.74 9.91 0.84
CA GLU A 162 9.80 10.04 -0.29
C GLU A 162 9.57 8.69 -0.96
N LYS A 163 10.65 7.97 -1.27
CA LYS A 163 10.58 6.60 -1.80
C LYS A 163 9.79 5.67 -0.88
N TRP A 164 9.97 5.82 0.44
CA TRP A 164 9.24 5.04 1.41
C TRP A 164 7.73 5.35 1.38
N TYR A 165 7.33 6.64 1.37
CA TYR A 165 5.92 7.04 1.27
C TYR A 165 5.27 6.52 -0.01
N VAL A 166 5.94 6.70 -1.16
CA VAL A 166 5.47 6.20 -2.46
C VAL A 166 5.33 4.68 -2.44
N GLY A 167 6.34 3.98 -1.96
CA GLY A 167 6.35 2.51 -1.91
C GLY A 167 5.27 1.91 -1.02
N HIS A 168 4.78 2.66 -0.01
CA HIS A 168 3.68 2.25 0.86
C HIS A 168 2.32 2.84 0.45
N GLY A 169 2.25 3.52 -0.69
CA GLY A 169 1.02 4.09 -1.25
C GLY A 169 0.49 5.31 -0.48
N PHE A 170 1.34 5.99 0.29
CA PHE A 170 0.95 7.23 0.96
C PHE A 170 1.02 8.41 0.01
N HIS A 171 -0.05 9.17 -0.05
CA HIS A 171 -0.17 10.37 -0.87
C HIS A 171 0.25 11.64 -0.13
N GLY A 172 0.29 11.60 1.21
CA GLY A 172 0.63 12.73 2.04
C GLY A 172 1.09 12.35 3.45
N ARG A 173 1.59 13.36 4.15
CA ARG A 173 1.90 13.29 5.59
C ARG A 173 1.42 14.55 6.28
N GLY A 174 1.13 14.48 7.56
CA GLY A 174 0.66 15.66 8.28
C GLY A 174 0.74 15.52 9.78
N HIS A 175 0.35 16.59 10.44
CA HIS A 175 0.17 16.65 11.88
C HIS A 175 -1.30 16.88 12.18
N LEU A 176 -1.85 16.10 13.09
CA LEU A 176 -3.20 16.31 13.57
C LEU A 176 -3.22 17.51 14.54
N LEU A 177 -4.15 18.42 14.31
CA LEU A 177 -4.38 19.58 15.18
C LEU A 177 -5.49 19.27 16.18
N SER A 178 -6.61 18.75 15.71
CA SER A 178 -7.73 18.35 16.55
C SER A 178 -8.61 17.29 15.90
N VAL A 179 -9.24 16.47 16.74
CA VAL A 179 -10.32 15.57 16.34
C VAL A 179 -11.64 16.33 16.60
N ILE A 180 -12.46 16.44 15.57
CA ILE A 180 -13.78 17.06 15.68
C ILE A 180 -14.80 15.92 15.76
N PRO A 181 -15.69 15.89 16.77
CA PRO A 181 -16.75 14.89 16.81
C PRO A 181 -17.54 14.92 15.50
N ALA A 182 -17.66 13.77 14.83
CA ALA A 182 -18.35 13.66 13.56
C ALA A 182 -19.87 13.72 13.76
N ALA A 183 -20.39 14.90 14.05
CA ALA A 183 -21.82 15.09 14.36
C ALA A 183 -22.75 14.88 13.15
N SER A 184 -22.21 14.73 11.92
CA SER A 184 -23.03 14.70 10.70
C SER A 184 -22.38 14.07 9.48
N SER A 185 -21.41 13.15 9.64
CA SER A 185 -20.91 12.45 8.44
C SER A 185 -21.89 11.32 8.08
N ALA A 186 -22.24 11.25 6.80
CA ALA A 186 -23.01 10.13 6.24
C ALA A 186 -22.24 8.80 6.28
N LEU A 187 -20.94 8.87 6.59
CA LEU A 187 -20.06 7.73 6.69
C LEU A 187 -20.25 7.07 8.08
N GLN A 188 -20.73 5.84 8.08
CA GLN A 188 -20.80 5.01 9.27
C GLN A 188 -19.53 4.18 9.36
N GLY A 189 -18.73 4.39 10.39
CA GLY A 189 -17.54 3.59 10.68
C GLY A 189 -17.84 2.52 11.72
N THR A 190 -17.34 1.33 11.47
CA THR A 190 -17.33 0.26 12.47
C THR A 190 -15.90 -0.16 12.71
N VAL A 191 -15.54 -0.35 13.97
CA VAL A 191 -14.23 -0.90 14.34
C VAL A 191 -14.00 -2.21 13.58
N SER A 192 -12.86 -2.33 12.90
CA SER A 192 -12.58 -3.48 12.06
C SER A 192 -12.49 -4.78 12.87
N ILE A 193 -12.87 -5.91 12.25
CA ILE A 193 -12.73 -7.24 12.89
C ILE A 193 -11.27 -7.48 13.29
N ARG A 194 -10.34 -7.05 12.43
CA ARG A 194 -8.90 -7.16 12.68
C ARG A 194 -8.48 -6.39 13.93
N GLN A 195 -9.02 -5.18 14.15
CA GLN A 195 -8.77 -4.39 15.34
C GLN A 195 -9.31 -5.08 16.60
N ARG A 196 -10.54 -5.60 16.56
CA ARG A 196 -11.14 -6.33 17.69
C ARG A 196 -10.32 -7.55 18.08
N PHE A 197 -9.89 -8.33 17.09
CA PHE A 197 -9.04 -9.50 17.32
C PHE A 197 -7.68 -9.11 17.89
N PHE A 198 -7.08 -8.04 17.35
CA PHE A 198 -5.83 -7.47 17.88
C PHE A 198 -5.95 -7.05 19.34
N ASP A 199 -7.00 -6.30 19.71
CA ASP A 199 -7.24 -5.86 21.08
C ASP A 199 -7.36 -7.07 22.04
N THR A 200 -8.11 -8.10 21.64
CA THR A 200 -8.24 -9.34 22.43
C THR A 200 -6.89 -10.04 22.65
N VAL A 201 -6.06 -10.12 21.60
CA VAL A 201 -4.73 -10.73 21.72
C VAL A 201 -3.79 -9.89 22.57
N VAL A 202 -3.81 -8.56 22.43
CA VAL A 202 -2.99 -7.66 23.27
C VAL A 202 -3.31 -7.87 24.74
N GLU A 203 -4.57 -7.94 25.13
CA GLU A 203 -4.98 -8.18 26.52
C GLU A 203 -4.42 -9.48 27.10
N GLN A 204 -4.23 -10.50 26.25
CA GLN A 204 -3.71 -11.80 26.68
C GLN A 204 -2.19 -11.87 26.73
N VAL A 205 -1.49 -11.10 25.89
CA VAL A 205 -0.03 -11.23 25.72
C VAL A 205 0.76 -10.07 26.30
N ILE A 206 0.12 -8.97 26.73
CA ILE A 206 0.81 -7.75 27.14
C ILE A 206 1.80 -7.96 28.30
N ASP A 207 1.50 -8.89 29.19
CA ASP A 207 2.36 -9.23 30.32
C ASP A 207 3.51 -10.18 29.94
N SER A 208 3.53 -10.68 28.70
CA SER A 208 4.60 -11.55 28.22
C SER A 208 5.85 -10.74 27.92
N GLN A 209 7.01 -11.27 28.30
CA GLN A 209 8.33 -10.67 27.98
C GLN A 209 8.54 -10.45 26.47
N HIS A 210 7.88 -11.26 25.63
CA HIS A 210 8.05 -11.22 24.17
C HIS A 210 6.79 -10.73 23.44
N HIS A 211 5.91 -9.98 24.12
CA HIS A 211 4.66 -9.49 23.52
C HIS A 211 4.89 -8.70 22.23
N GLY A 212 5.93 -7.85 22.18
CA GLY A 212 6.28 -7.07 21.00
C GLY A 212 6.58 -7.93 19.79
N LEU A 213 7.36 -9.01 19.95
CA LEU A 213 7.67 -9.97 18.89
C LEU A 213 6.42 -10.72 18.42
N LEU A 214 5.56 -11.16 19.34
CA LEU A 214 4.32 -11.86 19.02
C LEU A 214 3.39 -10.97 18.18
N LEU A 215 3.21 -9.71 18.60
CA LEU A 215 2.35 -8.75 17.87
C LEU A 215 2.93 -8.35 16.53
N ALA A 216 4.25 -8.18 16.44
CA ALA A 216 4.91 -7.87 15.18
C ALA A 216 4.81 -9.01 14.16
N LEU A 217 4.97 -10.26 14.58
CA LEU A 217 4.85 -11.44 13.72
C LEU A 217 3.40 -11.72 13.30
N SER A 218 2.44 -11.59 14.24
CA SER A 218 1.04 -11.95 13.97
C SER A 218 0.26 -10.87 13.23
N PHE A 219 0.50 -9.60 13.55
CA PHE A 219 -0.28 -8.46 13.04
C PHE A 219 0.55 -7.46 12.22
N GLY A 220 1.89 -7.60 12.22
CA GLY A 220 2.78 -6.63 11.58
C GLY A 220 2.94 -5.32 12.37
N VAL A 221 2.47 -5.26 13.61
CA VAL A 221 2.56 -4.08 14.49
C VAL A 221 3.94 -4.07 15.15
N LYS A 222 4.82 -3.19 14.65
CA LYS A 222 6.23 -3.11 15.08
C LYS A 222 6.43 -2.07 16.22
N ASP A 223 5.44 -1.26 16.50
CA ASP A 223 5.50 -0.18 17.49
C ASP A 223 5.62 -0.74 18.93
N ALA A 224 5.26 -2.02 19.14
CA ALA A 224 5.42 -2.74 20.39
C ALA A 224 6.84 -3.31 20.60
N LEU A 225 7.71 -3.28 19.58
CA LEU A 225 9.09 -3.76 19.68
C LEU A 225 9.96 -2.76 20.43
N THR A 226 10.66 -3.23 21.45
CA THR A 226 11.63 -2.44 22.19
C THR A 226 12.96 -2.29 21.44
N ALA A 227 13.82 -1.37 21.89
CA ALA A 227 15.17 -1.24 21.34
C ALA A 227 15.99 -2.53 21.53
N ASP A 228 15.78 -3.23 22.66
CA ASP A 228 16.44 -4.49 22.97
C ASP A 228 15.97 -5.62 22.05
N ASP A 229 14.66 -5.68 21.73
CA ASP A 229 14.12 -6.62 20.75
C ASP A 229 14.77 -6.42 19.36
N TRP A 230 14.93 -5.15 18.95
CA TRP A 230 15.60 -4.84 17.69
C TRP A 230 17.10 -5.21 17.67
N LEU A 231 17.81 -5.02 18.79
CA LEU A 231 19.19 -5.45 18.92
C LEU A 231 19.27 -6.98 18.84
N TRP A 232 18.44 -7.68 19.61
CA TRP A 232 18.38 -9.13 19.59
C TRP A 232 18.06 -9.72 18.22
N LEU A 233 17.07 -9.14 17.51
CA LEU A 233 16.72 -9.53 16.15
C LEU A 233 17.89 -9.32 15.16
N ARG A 234 18.65 -8.26 15.34
CA ARG A 234 19.82 -7.96 14.51
C ARG A 234 20.96 -8.91 14.77
N ASP A 235 21.30 -9.12 16.03
CA ASP A 235 22.42 -9.96 16.46
C ASP A 235 22.19 -11.43 16.12
N SER A 236 20.93 -11.89 16.21
CA SER A 236 20.53 -13.24 15.79
C SER A 236 20.37 -13.40 14.28
N GLY A 237 20.50 -12.33 13.50
CA GLY A 237 20.27 -12.34 12.06
C GLY A 237 18.79 -12.50 11.64
N LEU A 238 17.86 -12.44 12.59
CA LEU A 238 16.43 -12.62 12.32
C LEU A 238 15.71 -11.33 11.90
N ALA A 239 16.38 -10.18 11.92
CA ALA A 239 15.78 -8.90 11.52
C ALA A 239 15.21 -8.93 10.09
N HIS A 240 15.85 -9.66 9.17
CA HIS A 240 15.34 -9.83 7.80
C HIS A 240 14.06 -10.68 7.74
N LEU A 241 13.90 -11.63 8.66
CA LEU A 241 12.68 -12.46 8.73
C LEU A 241 11.45 -11.59 9.03
N MET A 242 11.60 -10.58 9.88
CA MET A 242 10.55 -9.60 10.19
C MET A 242 10.14 -8.77 8.96
N ALA A 243 11.08 -8.54 8.03
CA ALA A 243 10.79 -7.83 6.78
C ALA A 243 10.13 -8.74 5.72
N ILE A 244 10.50 -10.03 5.70
CA ILE A 244 10.14 -10.99 4.64
C ILE A 244 8.94 -11.88 5.05
N SER A 245 8.60 -11.96 6.35
CA SER A 245 7.54 -12.85 6.87
C SER A 245 6.21 -12.70 6.12
N GLY A 246 5.83 -11.48 5.73
CA GLY A 246 4.64 -11.24 4.92
C GLY A 246 4.67 -11.92 3.54
N LEU A 247 5.85 -11.97 2.90
CA LEU A 247 6.03 -12.63 1.61
C LEU A 247 5.89 -14.16 1.74
N HIS A 248 6.49 -14.75 2.78
CA HIS A 248 6.41 -16.21 3.00
C HIS A 248 5.00 -16.64 3.35
N ILE A 249 4.29 -15.91 4.22
CA ILE A 249 2.89 -16.18 4.55
C ILE A 249 2.02 -16.02 3.30
N GLY A 250 2.22 -14.95 2.52
CA GLY A 250 1.51 -14.73 1.26
C GLY A 250 1.74 -15.87 0.26
N LEU A 251 2.98 -16.35 0.12
CA LEU A 251 3.33 -17.46 -0.73
C LEU A 251 2.70 -18.77 -0.24
N ALA A 252 2.75 -19.04 1.07
CA ALA A 252 2.13 -20.24 1.66
C ALA A 252 0.61 -20.26 1.44
N VAL A 253 -0.06 -19.10 1.65
CA VAL A 253 -1.50 -18.95 1.38
C VAL A 253 -1.80 -19.13 -0.11
N ALA A 254 -1.01 -18.54 -1.01
CA ALA A 254 -1.19 -18.66 -2.45
C ALA A 254 -1.00 -20.12 -2.91
N LEU A 255 0.00 -20.83 -2.39
CA LEU A 255 0.22 -22.25 -2.68
C LEU A 255 -0.90 -23.13 -2.11
N GLY A 256 -1.36 -22.85 -0.90
CA GLY A 256 -2.50 -23.55 -0.28
C GLY A 256 -3.79 -23.34 -1.07
N TRP A 257 -4.06 -22.11 -1.47
CA TRP A 257 -5.20 -21.75 -2.33
C TRP A 257 -5.12 -22.47 -3.68
N TRP A 258 -3.97 -22.38 -4.35
CA TRP A 258 -3.75 -23.04 -5.64
C TRP A 258 -3.89 -24.56 -5.53
N GLY A 259 -3.31 -25.17 -4.47
CA GLY A 259 -3.45 -26.60 -4.17
C GLY A 259 -4.91 -26.99 -3.92
N GLY A 260 -5.63 -26.20 -3.14
CA GLY A 260 -7.07 -26.41 -2.87
C GLY A 260 -7.93 -26.36 -4.14
N LEU A 261 -7.66 -25.41 -5.04
CA LEU A 261 -8.35 -25.34 -6.34
C LEU A 261 -8.06 -26.56 -7.22
N ARG A 262 -6.83 -27.10 -7.20
CA ARG A 262 -6.47 -28.32 -7.93
C ARG A 262 -7.12 -29.56 -7.34
N LEU A 263 -7.15 -29.68 -6.00
CA LEU A 263 -7.82 -30.78 -5.30
C LEU A 263 -9.32 -30.77 -5.51
N ARG A 264 -9.96 -29.58 -5.51
CA ARG A 264 -11.39 -29.45 -5.81
C ARG A 264 -11.76 -30.01 -7.19
N GLY A 265 -10.90 -29.82 -8.20
CA GLY A 265 -11.11 -30.39 -9.54
C GLY A 265 -10.83 -31.90 -9.64
N ALA A 266 -10.21 -32.49 -8.61
CA ALA A 266 -9.87 -33.89 -8.54
C ALA A 266 -10.81 -34.70 -7.62
N LEU A 267 -11.63 -34.05 -6.78
CA LEU A 267 -12.60 -34.69 -5.90
C LEU A 267 -13.90 -34.97 -6.64
N PRO A 268 -14.47 -36.18 -6.53
CA PRO A 268 -15.78 -36.48 -7.12
C PRO A 268 -16.86 -35.62 -6.45
N GLU A 269 -17.86 -35.19 -7.24
CA GLU A 269 -18.97 -34.29 -6.80
C GLU A 269 -19.77 -34.83 -5.59
N ALA A 270 -19.61 -36.10 -5.24
CA ALA A 270 -20.27 -36.71 -4.09
C ALA A 270 -19.70 -36.35 -2.72
N LEU A 271 -18.60 -35.57 -2.66
CA LEU A 271 -17.91 -35.16 -1.44
C LEU A 271 -17.89 -33.62 -1.22
N ILE A 272 -18.58 -32.84 -2.06
CA ILE A 272 -18.79 -31.41 -1.97
C ILE A 272 -20.25 -31.15 -1.58
#